data_cc0d51e32bfff5087c3eec56c9f81b42
#
_entry.id   cc0d51e32bfff5087c3eec56c9f81b42
#
_cell.length_a   1.000
_cell.length_b   1.000
_cell.length_c   1.000
_cell.angle_alpha   90.00
_cell.angle_beta   90.00
_cell.angle_gamma   90.00
#
_symmetry.space_group_name_H-M   'P 1'
#
loop_
_entity.id
_entity.type
_entity.pdbx_description
1 polymer ?
#
loop_
_entity_poly.entity_id
_entity_poly.type
_entity_poly.pdbx_seq_one_letter_code
_entity_poly.pdbx_strand_id
1 'polypeptide(L)'
;MRIGMAQMDISWENIEDNKKKVEQFFKKAEENQVDCLVFPEMTLTGFSMNVEETGEKSENQKHFFEEMSKKYKIFTVFGYTEPVPEERLKEHPNWNHYYNRLGIAENGELKLNYAKIHPFSYGFEGEYYQGGRKLKSVEWKGTTLGAFVCYDLRFPEIFQISSEKSEIIFVIANWPKSRIDQWDTLLKARAIENQVFMVGVNRTGEGDGLHYNGHSAIYSPNGEAVTTIREEECL
;
A
#
# COMPACT_ATOMS: atom_id res chain seq x y z
N MET A 1 14.82 10.34 9.42
CA MET A 1 13.65 9.47 9.20
C MET A 1 14.13 8.08 8.81
N ARG A 2 13.68 7.04 9.51
CA ARG A 2 13.99 5.63 9.21
C ARG A 2 12.70 4.94 8.76
N ILE A 3 12.66 4.47 7.51
CA ILE A 3 11.51 3.79 6.91
C ILE A 3 11.79 2.29 6.94
N GLY A 4 10.86 1.51 7.53
CA GLY A 4 10.83 0.05 7.46
C GLY A 4 9.86 -0.39 6.36
N MET A 5 10.32 -1.29 5.51
CA MET A 5 9.51 -1.87 4.43
C MET A 5 9.16 -3.32 4.81
N ALA A 6 7.93 -3.55 5.24
CA ALA A 6 7.44 -4.88 5.57
C ALA A 6 7.18 -5.69 4.31
N GLN A 7 8.23 -6.28 3.72
CA GLN A 7 8.11 -7.22 2.60
C GLN A 7 7.56 -8.55 3.11
N MET A 8 6.25 -8.61 3.26
CA MET A 8 5.54 -9.65 3.99
C MET A 8 5.07 -10.79 3.06
N ASP A 9 5.23 -12.04 3.50
CA ASP A 9 4.52 -13.19 2.94
C ASP A 9 3.08 -13.19 3.47
N ILE A 10 2.14 -12.73 2.65
CA ILE A 10 0.73 -12.62 3.03
C ILE A 10 0.06 -13.98 2.89
N SER A 11 -0.47 -14.52 3.98
CA SER A 11 -1.33 -15.70 3.98
C SER A 11 -2.66 -15.37 3.29
N TRP A 12 -2.93 -16.01 2.14
CA TRP A 12 -4.07 -15.72 1.30
C TRP A 12 -5.41 -15.80 2.07
N GLU A 13 -6.17 -14.70 2.07
CA GLU A 13 -7.48 -14.53 2.73
C GLU A 13 -7.52 -14.87 4.24
N ASN A 14 -6.35 -15.03 4.89
CA ASN A 14 -6.27 -15.37 6.30
C ASN A 14 -5.93 -14.16 7.19
N ILE A 15 -6.97 -13.37 7.50
CA ILE A 15 -6.84 -12.12 8.26
C ILE A 15 -6.16 -12.34 9.61
N GLU A 16 -6.52 -13.38 10.36
CA GLU A 16 -6.00 -13.59 11.70
C GLU A 16 -4.52 -14.03 11.72
N ASP A 17 -4.08 -14.79 10.72
CA ASP A 17 -2.67 -15.13 10.56
C ASP A 17 -1.87 -13.89 10.14
N ASN A 18 -2.40 -13.12 9.20
CA ASN A 18 -1.75 -11.89 8.74
C ASN A 18 -1.64 -10.82 9.86
N LYS A 19 -2.64 -10.70 10.74
CA LYS A 19 -2.52 -9.84 11.93
C LYS A 19 -1.34 -10.23 12.83
N LYS A 20 -1.12 -11.53 13.05
CA LYS A 20 0.02 -12.01 13.84
C LYS A 20 1.36 -11.66 13.17
N LYS A 21 1.45 -11.86 11.85
CA LYS A 21 2.65 -11.47 11.07
C LYS A 21 2.89 -9.96 11.13
N VAL A 22 1.85 -9.15 10.94
CA VAL A 22 1.93 -7.69 11.06
C VAL A 22 2.46 -7.28 12.42
N GLU A 23 1.96 -7.87 13.52
CA GLU A 23 2.47 -7.56 14.86
C GLU A 23 3.96 -7.92 15.03
N GLN A 24 4.42 -8.99 14.39
CA GLN A 24 5.86 -9.33 14.40
C GLN A 24 6.70 -8.28 13.67
N PHE A 25 6.20 -7.73 12.55
CA PHE A 25 6.86 -6.62 11.86
C PHE A 25 6.91 -5.35 12.71
N PHE A 26 5.86 -5.05 13.47
CA PHE A 26 5.88 -3.91 14.40
C PHE A 26 6.92 -4.10 15.52
N LYS A 27 7.04 -5.30 16.09
CA LYS A 27 8.08 -5.60 17.09
C LYS A 27 9.49 -5.42 16.51
N LYS A 28 9.76 -5.98 15.32
CA LYS A 28 11.03 -5.77 14.62
C LYS A 28 11.29 -4.29 14.31
N ALA A 29 10.26 -3.55 13.91
CA ALA A 29 10.37 -2.13 13.61
C ALA A 29 10.71 -1.30 14.87
N GLU A 30 10.10 -1.62 16.00
CA GLU A 30 10.42 -1.00 17.32
C GLU A 30 11.88 -1.27 17.72
N GLU A 31 12.34 -2.53 17.66
CA GLU A 31 13.72 -2.92 17.94
C GLU A 31 14.73 -2.18 17.04
N ASN A 32 14.37 -1.91 15.79
CA ASN A 32 15.19 -1.21 14.81
C ASN A 32 14.97 0.31 14.80
N GLN A 33 14.18 0.85 15.73
CA GLN A 33 13.88 2.29 15.84
C GLN A 33 13.33 2.88 14.51
N VAL A 34 12.41 2.16 13.87
CA VAL A 34 11.73 2.59 12.66
C VAL A 34 10.75 3.71 13.00
N ASP A 35 10.81 4.82 12.25
CA ASP A 35 9.86 5.94 12.37
C ASP A 35 8.56 5.69 11.60
N CYS A 36 8.69 5.08 10.40
CA CYS A 36 7.58 4.81 9.49
C CYS A 36 7.65 3.36 9.01
N LEU A 37 6.59 2.58 9.24
CA LEU A 37 6.48 1.19 8.79
C LEU A 37 5.46 1.09 7.65
N VAL A 38 5.88 0.52 6.53
CA VAL A 38 5.07 0.43 5.31
C VAL A 38 4.77 -1.01 4.98
N PHE A 39 3.50 -1.34 4.83
CA PHE A 39 2.98 -2.67 4.49
C PHE A 39 2.49 -2.73 3.04
N PRO A 40 2.37 -3.94 2.45
CA PRO A 40 1.86 -4.12 1.09
C PRO A 40 0.36 -3.76 0.93
N GLU A 41 -0.10 -3.70 -0.32
CA GLU A 41 -1.51 -3.59 -0.70
C GLU A 41 -2.32 -4.75 -0.08
N MET A 42 -3.56 -4.45 0.39
CA MET A 42 -4.46 -5.46 0.98
C MET A 42 -3.73 -6.36 2.00
N THR A 43 -3.05 -5.75 2.96
CA THR A 43 -2.08 -6.37 3.86
C THR A 43 -2.61 -7.60 4.59
N LEU A 44 -3.90 -7.58 4.98
CA LEU A 44 -4.48 -8.66 5.79
C LEU A 44 -5.18 -9.75 4.96
N THR A 45 -5.37 -9.53 3.66
CA THR A 45 -6.14 -10.47 2.82
C THR A 45 -5.37 -11.00 1.61
N GLY A 46 -4.37 -10.26 1.12
CA GLY A 46 -3.85 -10.39 -0.22
C GLY A 46 -4.82 -9.78 -1.25
N PHE A 47 -4.42 -9.76 -2.51
CA PHE A 47 -5.19 -9.16 -3.61
C PHE A 47 -6.38 -10.06 -4.02
N SER A 48 -7.37 -10.15 -3.13
CA SER A 48 -8.56 -11.00 -3.28
C SER A 48 -9.71 -10.25 -3.93
N MET A 49 -10.43 -10.94 -4.81
CA MET A 49 -11.72 -10.49 -5.38
C MET A 49 -12.92 -11.02 -4.58
N ASN A 50 -12.69 -11.80 -3.53
CA ASN A 50 -13.73 -12.29 -2.61
C ASN A 50 -14.15 -11.18 -1.63
N VAL A 51 -14.74 -10.11 -2.17
CA VAL A 51 -15.08 -8.89 -1.43
C VAL A 51 -16.18 -9.09 -0.38
N GLU A 52 -17.04 -10.10 -0.54
CA GLU A 52 -18.08 -10.42 0.42
C GLU A 52 -17.48 -10.89 1.75
N GLU A 53 -16.47 -11.77 1.69
CA GLU A 53 -15.83 -12.29 2.89
C GLU A 53 -14.74 -11.35 3.45
N THR A 54 -13.93 -10.79 2.58
CA THR A 54 -12.82 -9.92 2.97
C THR A 54 -13.26 -8.49 3.28
N GLY A 55 -14.32 -8.01 2.62
CA GLY A 55 -14.85 -6.66 2.76
C GLY A 55 -15.74 -6.47 3.99
N GLU A 56 -16.55 -7.45 4.39
CA GLU A 56 -17.36 -7.37 5.62
C GLU A 56 -16.53 -7.14 6.89
N LYS A 57 -15.26 -7.57 6.88
CA LYS A 57 -14.31 -7.40 7.98
C LYS A 57 -13.44 -6.15 7.85
N SER A 58 -13.74 -5.25 6.93
CA SER A 58 -12.86 -4.14 6.53
C SER A 58 -12.71 -3.05 7.61
N GLU A 59 -13.77 -2.70 8.33
CA GLU A 59 -13.66 -1.76 9.46
C GLU A 59 -12.71 -2.28 10.53
N ASN A 60 -12.71 -3.59 10.78
CA ASN A 60 -11.78 -4.23 11.69
C ASN A 60 -10.33 -4.19 11.18
N GLN A 61 -10.10 -4.19 9.86
CA GLN A 61 -8.75 -4.07 9.28
C GLN A 61 -8.16 -2.70 9.54
N LYS A 62 -8.89 -1.64 9.21
CA LYS A 62 -8.47 -0.25 9.44
C LYS A 62 -8.19 0.00 10.93
N HIS A 63 -9.15 -0.36 11.78
CA HIS A 63 -9.04 -0.16 13.23
C HIS A 63 -7.84 -0.90 13.83
N PHE A 64 -7.56 -2.12 13.36
CA PHE A 64 -6.38 -2.87 13.77
C PHE A 64 -5.07 -2.08 13.52
N PHE A 65 -4.89 -1.48 12.35
CA PHE A 65 -3.70 -0.67 12.06
C PHE A 65 -3.67 0.65 12.85
N GLU A 66 -4.81 1.27 13.11
CA GLU A 66 -4.90 2.43 14.01
C GLU A 66 -4.42 2.06 15.42
N GLU A 67 -4.91 0.96 16.00
CA GLU A 67 -4.47 0.45 17.29
C GLU A 67 -2.98 0.11 17.31
N MET A 68 -2.47 -0.56 16.28
CA MET A 68 -1.05 -0.91 16.16
C MET A 68 -0.17 0.34 16.09
N SER A 69 -0.57 1.36 15.31
CA SER A 69 0.15 2.64 15.23
C SER A 69 0.23 3.35 16.58
N LYS A 70 -0.84 3.26 17.39
CA LYS A 70 -0.89 3.81 18.74
C LYS A 70 -0.03 3.02 19.72
N LYS A 71 -0.12 1.68 19.68
CA LYS A 71 0.60 0.77 20.57
C LYS A 71 2.11 0.91 20.44
N TYR A 72 2.62 0.94 19.21
CA TYR A 72 4.04 1.00 18.92
C TYR A 72 4.57 2.42 18.67
N LYS A 73 3.69 3.42 18.58
CA LYS A 73 4.02 4.82 18.25
C LYS A 73 4.81 4.96 16.95
N ILE A 74 4.48 4.13 15.96
CA ILE A 74 5.09 4.10 14.64
C ILE A 74 4.08 4.63 13.62
N PHE A 75 4.50 5.59 12.79
CA PHE A 75 3.74 6.04 11.63
C PHE A 75 3.57 4.88 10.66
N THR A 76 2.34 4.53 10.30
CA THR A 76 2.05 3.27 9.63
C THR A 76 1.34 3.50 8.32
N VAL A 77 1.89 2.95 7.22
CA VAL A 77 1.29 2.92 5.89
C VAL A 77 0.84 1.49 5.61
N PHE A 78 -0.42 1.29 5.23
CA PHE A 78 -1.00 -0.04 5.06
C PHE A 78 -2.06 -0.11 3.97
N GLY A 79 -2.23 -1.30 3.39
CA GLY A 79 -3.29 -1.59 2.42
C GLY A 79 -4.49 -2.27 3.07
N TYR A 80 -5.71 -1.88 2.70
CA TYR A 80 -6.94 -2.49 3.17
C TYR A 80 -8.10 -2.28 2.20
N THR A 81 -9.19 -2.98 2.41
CA THR A 81 -10.44 -2.78 1.68
C THR A 81 -11.40 -1.93 2.51
N GLU A 82 -12.22 -1.11 1.89
CA GLU A 82 -13.23 -0.29 2.58
C GLU A 82 -14.54 -0.29 1.79
N PRO A 83 -15.70 -0.47 2.46
CA PRO A 83 -16.99 -0.33 1.79
C PRO A 83 -17.17 1.08 1.23
N VAL A 84 -17.80 1.17 0.06
CA VAL A 84 -18.28 2.46 -0.47
C VAL A 84 -19.46 2.92 0.37
N PRO A 85 -19.48 4.16 0.88
CA PRO A 85 -20.60 4.66 1.67
C PRO A 85 -21.94 4.54 0.92
N GLU A 86 -22.98 4.08 1.61
CA GLU A 86 -24.32 3.87 1.01
C GLU A 86 -24.86 5.12 0.30
N GLU A 87 -24.59 6.31 0.82
CA GLU A 87 -25.00 7.57 0.21
C GLU A 87 -24.40 7.71 -1.20
N ARG A 88 -23.12 7.30 -1.36
CA ARG A 88 -22.45 7.33 -2.65
C ARG A 88 -22.99 6.27 -3.60
N LEU A 89 -23.37 5.10 -3.10
CA LEU A 89 -24.02 4.06 -3.92
C LEU A 89 -25.42 4.50 -4.37
N LYS A 90 -26.15 5.26 -3.55
CA LYS A 90 -27.44 5.85 -3.95
C LYS A 90 -27.27 6.90 -5.06
N GLU A 91 -26.21 7.73 -4.99
CA GLU A 91 -25.87 8.69 -6.05
C GLU A 91 -25.36 8.01 -7.33
N HIS A 92 -24.71 6.86 -7.18
CA HIS A 92 -24.04 6.13 -8.26
C HIS A 92 -24.36 4.63 -8.20
N PRO A 93 -25.58 4.19 -8.57
CA PRO A 93 -26.02 2.80 -8.37
C PRO A 93 -25.25 1.75 -9.19
N ASN A 94 -24.44 2.19 -10.16
CA ASN A 94 -23.56 1.31 -10.94
C ASN A 94 -22.13 1.20 -10.39
N TRP A 95 -21.84 1.77 -9.23
CA TRP A 95 -20.53 1.64 -8.60
C TRP A 95 -20.38 0.32 -7.90
N ASN A 96 -19.14 -0.19 -7.85
CA ASN A 96 -18.78 -1.32 -7.01
C ASN A 96 -18.86 -0.95 -5.54
N HIS A 97 -19.07 -1.94 -4.68
CA HIS A 97 -19.39 -1.72 -3.28
C HIS A 97 -18.17 -1.53 -2.37
N TYR A 98 -16.95 -1.75 -2.90
CA TYR A 98 -15.71 -1.66 -2.12
C TYR A 98 -14.64 -0.83 -2.81
N TYR A 99 -13.75 -0.24 -2.03
CA TYR A 99 -12.51 0.39 -2.48
C TYR A 99 -11.30 -0.43 -2.07
N ASN A 100 -10.28 -0.47 -2.92
CA ASN A 100 -8.91 -0.83 -2.57
C ASN A 100 -8.22 0.44 -2.05
N ARG A 101 -7.78 0.43 -0.77
CA ARG A 101 -7.30 1.61 -0.05
C ARG A 101 -5.84 1.49 0.37
N LEU A 102 -5.16 2.64 0.38
CA LEU A 102 -3.99 2.88 1.20
C LEU A 102 -4.39 3.79 2.36
N GLY A 103 -4.17 3.31 3.57
CA GLY A 103 -4.34 4.08 4.81
C GLY A 103 -2.99 4.52 5.38
N ILE A 104 -2.97 5.68 6.01
CA ILE A 104 -1.86 6.13 6.85
C ILE A 104 -2.41 6.44 8.23
N ALA A 105 -1.87 5.78 9.27
CA ALA A 105 -2.25 5.98 10.65
C ALA A 105 -1.08 6.49 11.50
N GLU A 106 -1.38 7.38 12.43
CA GLU A 106 -0.45 7.87 13.43
C GLU A 106 -1.15 8.02 14.79
N ASN A 107 -0.55 7.48 15.84
CA ASN A 107 -1.06 7.55 17.21
C ASN A 107 -2.53 7.12 17.37
N GLY A 108 -2.99 6.17 16.57
CA GLY A 108 -4.37 5.66 16.62
C GLY A 108 -5.36 6.43 15.76
N GLU A 109 -4.91 7.37 14.97
CA GLU A 109 -5.76 8.17 14.08
C GLU A 109 -5.39 7.96 12.62
N LEU A 110 -6.40 7.81 11.76
CA LEU A 110 -6.21 7.78 10.32
C LEU A 110 -5.91 9.18 9.79
N LYS A 111 -4.70 9.42 9.29
CA LYS A 111 -4.25 10.71 8.75
C LYS A 111 -4.49 10.84 7.26
N LEU A 112 -4.47 9.72 6.53
CA LEU A 112 -4.75 9.69 5.10
C LEU A 112 -5.52 8.42 4.75
N ASN A 113 -6.49 8.55 3.84
CA ASN A 113 -7.26 7.48 3.27
C ASN A 113 -7.34 7.67 1.75
N TYR A 114 -6.48 6.98 1.00
CA TYR A 114 -6.42 7.06 -0.46
C TYR A 114 -7.13 5.86 -1.09
N ALA A 115 -8.00 6.07 -2.04
CA ALA A 115 -8.57 5.01 -2.88
C ALA A 115 -7.76 4.87 -4.16
N LYS A 116 -7.35 3.66 -4.50
CA LYS A 116 -6.70 3.32 -5.77
C LYS A 116 -7.49 3.90 -6.94
N ILE A 117 -6.84 4.75 -7.74
CA ILE A 117 -7.51 5.43 -8.86
C ILE A 117 -7.70 4.48 -10.04
N HIS A 118 -6.70 3.62 -10.30
CA HIS A 118 -6.70 2.72 -11.43
C HIS A 118 -6.81 1.25 -10.97
N PRO A 119 -8.04 0.69 -10.84
CA PRO A 119 -8.19 -0.75 -10.66
C PRO A 119 -7.51 -1.53 -11.78
N PHE A 120 -6.94 -2.71 -11.45
CA PHE A 120 -6.20 -3.53 -12.38
C PHE A 120 -7.15 -4.24 -13.36
N SER A 121 -7.26 -3.72 -14.58
CA SER A 121 -8.23 -4.18 -15.59
C SER A 121 -7.99 -5.62 -16.07
N TYR A 122 -6.72 -6.06 -16.17
CA TYR A 122 -6.40 -7.45 -16.54
C TYR A 122 -6.76 -8.48 -15.48
N GLY A 123 -6.87 -8.08 -14.21
CA GLY A 123 -7.26 -8.93 -13.08
C GLY A 123 -8.70 -8.75 -12.67
N PHE A 124 -9.53 -8.15 -13.51
CA PHE A 124 -10.95 -7.89 -13.26
C PHE A 124 -11.24 -7.08 -11.99
N GLU A 125 -10.22 -6.46 -11.37
CA GLU A 125 -10.39 -5.69 -10.13
C GLU A 125 -11.50 -4.64 -10.25
N GLY A 126 -11.65 -4.02 -11.43
CA GLY A 126 -12.69 -3.04 -11.69
C GLY A 126 -14.12 -3.58 -11.69
N GLU A 127 -14.33 -4.90 -11.61
CA GLU A 127 -15.65 -5.52 -11.44
C GLU A 127 -16.04 -5.65 -9.96
N TYR A 128 -15.07 -5.55 -9.05
CA TYR A 128 -15.24 -5.73 -7.60
C TYR A 128 -14.96 -4.46 -6.81
N TYR A 129 -13.97 -3.67 -7.23
CA TYR A 129 -13.53 -2.48 -6.54
C TYR A 129 -13.77 -1.21 -7.34
N GLN A 130 -14.33 -0.21 -6.67
CA GLN A 130 -14.58 1.10 -7.24
C GLN A 130 -13.28 1.91 -7.32
N GLY A 131 -12.96 2.46 -8.49
CA GLY A 131 -11.83 3.36 -8.67
C GLY A 131 -12.01 4.68 -7.92
N GLY A 132 -10.92 5.13 -7.28
CA GLY A 132 -10.83 6.44 -6.66
C GLY A 132 -10.78 7.58 -7.68
N ARG A 133 -10.94 8.83 -7.19
CA ARG A 133 -10.97 10.03 -8.05
C ARG A 133 -10.15 11.20 -7.52
N LYS A 134 -9.42 11.01 -6.40
CA LYS A 134 -8.71 12.11 -5.74
C LYS A 134 -7.30 11.69 -5.39
N LEU A 135 -6.33 12.50 -5.76
CA LEU A 135 -4.99 12.45 -5.21
C LEU A 135 -5.03 12.92 -3.76
N LYS A 136 -4.22 12.30 -2.92
CA LYS A 136 -4.11 12.65 -1.51
C LYS A 136 -2.65 12.70 -1.09
N SER A 137 -2.37 13.62 -0.18
CA SER A 137 -1.09 13.75 0.51
C SER A 137 -1.31 14.09 1.96
N VAL A 138 -0.31 13.84 2.79
CA VAL A 138 -0.29 14.18 4.22
C VAL A 138 1.06 14.77 4.57
N GLU A 139 1.07 15.76 5.44
CA GLU A 139 2.30 16.32 6.01
C GLU A 139 2.69 15.52 7.26
N TRP A 140 3.96 15.12 7.34
CA TRP A 140 4.53 14.41 8.47
C TRP A 140 5.98 14.82 8.73
N LYS A 141 6.29 15.28 9.94
CA LYS A 141 7.62 15.77 10.36
C LYS A 141 8.22 16.80 9.37
N GLY A 142 7.39 17.68 8.81
CA GLY A 142 7.82 18.71 7.86
C GLY A 142 8.08 18.22 6.43
N THR A 143 7.66 16.99 6.08
CA THR A 143 7.76 16.41 4.74
C THR A 143 6.37 16.03 4.24
N THR A 144 6.05 16.36 3.01
CA THR A 144 4.77 15.96 2.40
C THR A 144 4.91 14.60 1.74
N LEU A 145 3.99 13.70 2.08
CA LEU A 145 3.94 12.30 1.65
C LEU A 145 2.78 12.06 0.69
N GLY A 146 3.06 11.53 -0.50
CA GLY A 146 2.07 11.05 -1.47
C GLY A 146 1.82 9.55 -1.32
N ALA A 147 0.68 9.06 -1.85
CA ALA A 147 0.27 7.67 -1.67
C ALA A 147 -0.43 7.12 -2.91
N PHE A 148 0.02 5.94 -3.37
CA PHE A 148 -0.55 5.21 -4.51
C PHE A 148 -0.56 3.70 -4.24
N VAL A 149 -1.36 2.97 -5.05
CA VAL A 149 -1.53 1.53 -4.91
C VAL A 149 -1.27 0.82 -6.24
N CYS A 150 -0.26 -0.03 -6.25
CA CYS A 150 0.02 -1.08 -7.24
C CYS A 150 -0.11 -0.60 -8.70
N TYR A 151 -1.21 -0.89 -9.37
CA TYR A 151 -1.43 -0.57 -10.79
C TYR A 151 -1.38 0.93 -11.11
N ASP A 152 -1.62 1.79 -10.13
CA ASP A 152 -1.42 3.25 -10.25
C ASP A 152 -0.01 3.59 -10.75
N LEU A 153 0.99 2.75 -10.43
CA LEU A 153 2.39 2.93 -10.85
C LEU A 153 2.57 3.03 -12.37
N ARG A 154 1.62 2.50 -13.16
CA ARG A 154 1.67 2.56 -14.62
C ARG A 154 1.25 3.89 -15.22
N PHE A 155 0.66 4.79 -14.44
CA PHE A 155 0.06 6.04 -14.88
C PHE A 155 0.90 7.23 -14.43
N PRO A 156 1.85 7.73 -15.26
CA PRO A 156 2.81 8.77 -14.86
C PRO A 156 2.13 10.08 -14.46
N GLU A 157 0.99 10.40 -15.04
CA GLU A 157 0.29 11.68 -14.86
C GLU A 157 -0.09 11.95 -13.41
N ILE A 158 -0.51 10.91 -12.67
CA ILE A 158 -0.89 11.08 -11.25
C ILE A 158 0.32 11.30 -10.36
N PHE A 159 1.49 10.75 -10.73
CA PHE A 159 2.76 11.00 -10.01
C PHE A 159 3.26 12.40 -10.26
N GLN A 160 3.19 12.88 -11.51
CA GLN A 160 3.57 14.23 -11.86
C GLN A 160 2.76 15.26 -11.05
N ILE A 161 1.45 15.12 -10.97
CA ILE A 161 0.60 16.03 -10.19
C ILE A 161 0.90 15.91 -8.68
N SER A 162 1.13 14.69 -8.17
CA SER A 162 1.42 14.48 -6.76
C SER A 162 2.76 15.09 -6.35
N SER A 163 3.78 15.00 -7.21
CA SER A 163 5.14 15.49 -6.94
C SER A 163 5.24 17.02 -6.84
N GLU A 164 4.24 17.76 -7.30
CA GLU A 164 4.19 19.22 -7.09
C GLU A 164 4.17 19.58 -5.58
N LYS A 165 3.75 18.67 -4.72
CA LYS A 165 3.64 18.86 -3.27
C LYS A 165 4.40 17.81 -2.47
N SER A 166 4.51 16.58 -2.99
CA SER A 166 5.05 15.45 -2.24
C SER A 166 6.55 15.27 -2.51
N GLU A 167 7.33 15.11 -1.45
CA GLU A 167 8.77 14.84 -1.51
C GLU A 167 9.07 13.35 -1.43
N ILE A 168 8.16 12.58 -0.81
CA ILE A 168 8.22 11.12 -0.72
C ILE A 168 6.88 10.57 -1.20
N ILE A 169 6.92 9.58 -2.08
CA ILE A 169 5.71 8.92 -2.58
C ILE A 169 5.77 7.42 -2.27
N PHE A 170 4.76 6.93 -1.55
CA PHE A 170 4.58 5.51 -1.26
C PHE A 170 3.78 4.82 -2.36
N VAL A 171 4.23 3.62 -2.74
CA VAL A 171 3.47 2.69 -3.60
C VAL A 171 3.45 1.33 -2.90
N ILE A 172 2.28 0.89 -2.49
CA ILE A 172 2.08 -0.44 -1.92
C ILE A 172 1.48 -1.39 -2.96
N ALA A 173 1.90 -2.67 -2.98
CA ALA A 173 1.50 -3.56 -4.06
C ALA A 173 1.37 -5.03 -3.67
N ASN A 174 0.58 -5.77 -4.48
CA ASN A 174 0.68 -7.20 -4.75
C ASN A 174 1.12 -7.36 -6.21
N TRP A 175 2.42 -7.14 -6.49
CA TRP A 175 2.97 -7.17 -7.85
C TRP A 175 3.66 -8.49 -8.12
N PRO A 176 3.15 -9.33 -9.05
CA PRO A 176 3.62 -10.69 -9.23
C PRO A 176 5.00 -10.77 -9.90
N LYS A 177 5.74 -11.83 -9.57
CA LYS A 177 7.08 -12.14 -10.08
C LYS A 177 7.16 -12.09 -11.61
N SER A 178 6.13 -12.56 -12.31
CA SER A 178 6.07 -12.57 -13.78
C SER A 178 6.19 -11.18 -14.44
N ARG A 179 6.03 -10.09 -13.66
CA ARG A 179 6.12 -8.71 -14.11
C ARG A 179 7.06 -7.86 -13.26
N ILE A 180 7.97 -8.47 -12.52
CA ILE A 180 8.82 -7.78 -11.54
C ILE A 180 9.75 -6.74 -12.18
N ASP A 181 10.28 -7.00 -13.37
CA ASP A 181 11.11 -6.02 -14.10
C ASP A 181 10.37 -4.71 -14.39
N GLN A 182 9.04 -4.80 -14.55
CA GLN A 182 8.20 -3.62 -14.75
C GLN A 182 8.05 -2.81 -13.46
N TRP A 183 7.93 -3.49 -12.31
CA TRP A 183 7.89 -2.87 -10.99
C TRP A 183 9.16 -2.08 -10.71
N ASP A 184 10.31 -2.73 -10.84
CA ASP A 184 11.62 -2.11 -10.62
C ASP A 184 11.86 -0.91 -11.55
N THR A 185 11.58 -1.09 -12.84
CA THR A 185 11.73 -0.05 -13.86
C THR A 185 10.84 1.16 -13.57
N LEU A 186 9.57 0.92 -13.28
CA LEU A 186 8.59 2.00 -13.09
C LEU A 186 8.83 2.76 -11.79
N LEU A 187 9.16 2.10 -10.67
CA LEU A 187 9.51 2.80 -9.44
C LEU A 187 10.69 3.75 -9.65
N LYS A 188 11.75 3.24 -10.28
CA LYS A 188 12.93 4.05 -10.61
C LYS A 188 12.60 5.23 -11.55
N ALA A 189 11.78 4.96 -12.58
CA ALA A 189 11.36 6.00 -13.52
C ALA A 189 10.57 7.11 -12.82
N ARG A 190 9.59 6.74 -11.94
CA ARG A 190 8.81 7.73 -11.17
C ARG A 190 9.68 8.58 -10.25
N ALA A 191 10.72 8.01 -9.66
CA ALA A 191 11.68 8.77 -8.85
C ALA A 191 12.41 9.83 -9.68
N ILE A 192 12.96 9.43 -10.84
CA ILE A 192 13.78 10.28 -11.70
C ILE A 192 12.95 11.40 -12.35
N GLU A 193 11.82 11.04 -12.98
CA GLU A 193 11.02 12.00 -13.74
C GLU A 193 10.33 13.05 -12.87
N ASN A 194 10.02 12.69 -11.62
CA ASN A 194 9.33 13.58 -10.69
C ASN A 194 10.26 14.18 -9.62
N GLN A 195 11.52 13.77 -9.57
CA GLN A 195 12.54 14.24 -8.62
C GLN A 195 12.13 14.08 -7.15
N VAL A 196 11.50 12.93 -6.82
CA VAL A 196 11.03 12.58 -5.47
C VAL A 196 11.64 11.26 -5.01
N PHE A 197 11.60 11.02 -3.69
CA PHE A 197 11.85 9.68 -3.18
C PHE A 197 10.66 8.77 -3.46
N MET A 198 10.91 7.62 -4.08
CA MET A 198 9.90 6.58 -4.27
C MET A 198 10.12 5.45 -3.28
N VAL A 199 9.11 5.12 -2.50
CA VAL A 199 9.11 4.00 -1.56
C VAL A 199 8.10 2.96 -2.05
N GLY A 200 8.61 1.91 -2.70
CA GLY A 200 7.79 0.80 -3.19
C GLY A 200 7.82 -0.39 -2.23
N VAL A 201 6.66 -0.84 -1.77
CA VAL A 201 6.56 -2.03 -0.89
C VAL A 201 5.65 -3.06 -1.52
N ASN A 202 6.23 -4.23 -1.82
CA ASN A 202 5.56 -5.35 -2.42
C ASN A 202 5.57 -6.55 -1.47
N ARG A 203 4.63 -7.47 -1.64
CA ARG A 203 4.60 -8.74 -0.90
C ARG A 203 5.53 -9.80 -1.46
N THR A 204 5.78 -10.85 -0.68
CA THR A 204 6.37 -12.14 -1.12
C THR A 204 5.35 -13.27 -0.99
N GLY A 205 5.77 -14.51 -1.34
CA GLY A 205 5.00 -15.74 -1.20
C GLY A 205 4.04 -16.01 -2.33
N GLU A 206 2.97 -16.74 -2.06
CA GLU A 206 1.99 -17.17 -3.06
C GLU A 206 0.59 -16.68 -2.70
N GLY A 207 -0.27 -16.49 -3.71
CA GLY A 207 -1.68 -16.14 -3.52
C GLY A 207 -2.42 -16.18 -4.84
N ASP A 208 -3.61 -16.78 -4.86
CA ASP A 208 -4.44 -16.95 -6.05
C ASP A 208 -3.69 -17.53 -7.26
N GLY A 209 -2.81 -18.53 -7.01
CA GLY A 209 -2.00 -19.17 -8.06
C GLY A 209 -0.88 -18.28 -8.63
N LEU A 210 -0.66 -17.10 -8.08
CA LEU A 210 0.42 -16.19 -8.44
C LEU A 210 1.56 -16.27 -7.43
N HIS A 211 2.79 -16.12 -7.95
CA HIS A 211 4.01 -16.05 -7.16
C HIS A 211 4.52 -14.62 -7.06
N TYR A 212 4.91 -14.20 -5.85
CA TYR A 212 5.39 -12.87 -5.52
C TYR A 212 6.78 -12.96 -4.92
N ASN A 213 7.70 -12.13 -5.38
CA ASN A 213 9.10 -12.16 -4.95
C ASN A 213 9.61 -10.83 -4.39
N GLY A 214 8.72 -10.01 -3.86
CA GLY A 214 9.11 -8.78 -3.16
C GLY A 214 9.64 -7.70 -4.09
N HIS A 215 10.95 -7.45 -4.07
CA HIS A 215 11.60 -6.31 -4.71
C HIS A 215 11.12 -4.96 -4.15
N SER A 216 10.81 -4.93 -2.86
CA SER A 216 10.59 -3.65 -2.17
C SER A 216 11.86 -2.81 -2.22
N ALA A 217 11.72 -1.54 -2.58
CA ALA A 217 12.87 -0.67 -2.77
C ALA A 217 12.55 0.79 -2.47
N ILE A 218 13.59 1.54 -2.07
CA ILE A 218 13.55 3.00 -2.01
C ILE A 218 14.49 3.52 -3.10
N TYR A 219 13.96 4.37 -3.98
CA TYR A 219 14.74 5.09 -4.98
C TYR A 219 14.85 6.56 -4.61
N SER A 220 16.08 7.09 -4.71
CA SER A 220 16.33 8.53 -4.57
C SER A 220 15.81 9.32 -5.80
N PRO A 221 15.69 10.65 -5.72
CA PRO A 221 15.32 11.48 -6.85
C PRO A 221 16.24 11.32 -8.09
N ASN A 222 17.46 10.83 -7.90
CA ASN A 222 18.40 10.52 -8.97
C ASN A 222 18.25 9.11 -9.55
N GLY A 223 17.30 8.31 -9.01
CA GLY A 223 17.08 6.93 -9.42
C GLY A 223 18.07 5.92 -8.84
N GLU A 224 18.82 6.29 -7.80
CA GLU A 224 19.71 5.38 -7.09
C GLU A 224 18.91 4.56 -6.09
N ALA A 225 19.11 3.24 -6.06
CA ALA A 225 18.54 2.39 -5.04
C ALA A 225 19.19 2.67 -3.68
N VAL A 226 18.42 3.16 -2.72
CA VAL A 226 18.87 3.46 -1.35
C VAL A 226 18.93 2.20 -0.48
N THR A 227 18.22 1.16 -0.90
CA THR A 227 18.09 -0.12 -0.18
C THR A 227 18.56 -1.28 -1.04
N THR A 228 18.96 -2.38 -0.38
CA THR A 228 19.19 -3.66 -1.07
C THR A 228 17.87 -4.30 -1.42
N ILE A 229 17.69 -4.64 -2.70
CA ILE A 229 16.51 -5.39 -3.17
C ILE A 229 16.65 -6.84 -2.73
N ARG A 230 15.57 -7.42 -2.19
CA ARG A 230 15.50 -8.79 -1.67
C ARG A 230 14.29 -9.52 -2.23
N GLU A 231 14.36 -10.85 -2.28
CA GLU A 231 13.26 -11.71 -2.73
C GLU A 231 12.56 -12.48 -1.58
N GLU A 232 13.13 -12.47 -0.38
CA GLU A 232 12.58 -13.12 0.79
C GLU A 232 11.77 -12.17 1.69
N GLU A 233 10.96 -12.75 2.60
CA GLU A 233 10.29 -11.97 3.64
C GLU A 233 11.31 -11.26 4.54
N CYS A 234 11.19 -9.95 4.67
CA CYS A 234 12.11 -9.13 5.47
C CYS A 234 11.49 -7.78 5.88
N LEU A 235 12.13 -7.17 6.88
CA LEU A 235 11.93 -5.76 7.23
C LEU A 235 13.11 -4.96 6.69
#